data_8bf1454f1ff8a8beed1403b4ff3cb420
#
_entry.id   8bf1454f1ff8a8beed1403b4ff3cb420
#
_cell.length_a   1.000
_cell.length_b   1.000
_cell.length_c   1.000
_cell.angle_alpha   90.00
_cell.angle_beta   90.00
_cell.angle_gamma   90.00
#
_symmetry.space_group_name_H-M   'P 1'
#
loop_
_entity.id
_entity.type
_entity.pdbx_description
1 polymer ?
#
loop_
_entity_poly.entity_id
_entity_poly.type
_entity_poly.pdbx_seq_one_letter_code
_entity_poly.pdbx_strand_id
1 'polypeptide(L)'
;TVTATTKPDPLEFAIRGITGETTCPNQGGQEVSKLFNFDEGDAWHTQWSAQAVPFDLIVDLNSVNQLDRFEYLPRLDAGNGTLGKGTVYYSMDKSNWHEAGTFDWKGSDVKTFAFTEHPTARYLKLSVTSAVGNYGSGRELYVFKVPGSESYIPGDINQDKLVDENDLTSYMNYTGLRRGDSDFEGYIS
;
A
#
# COMPACT_ATOMS: atom_id res chain seq x y z
N THR A 1 -1.81 -35.74 20.41
CA THR A 1 -1.95 -34.27 20.35
C THR A 1 -2.07 -33.89 18.87
N VAL A 2 -3.27 -33.54 18.42
CA VAL A 2 -3.50 -33.05 17.06
C VAL A 2 -3.13 -31.58 17.08
N THR A 3 -2.00 -31.23 16.49
CA THR A 3 -1.63 -29.83 16.24
C THR A 3 -2.51 -29.34 15.11
N ALA A 4 -3.51 -28.52 15.39
CA ALA A 4 -4.27 -27.84 14.37
C ALA A 4 -3.33 -26.90 13.60
N THR A 5 -2.96 -27.25 12.39
CA THR A 5 -2.31 -26.32 11.45
C THR A 5 -3.38 -25.34 10.98
N THR A 6 -3.38 -24.13 11.54
CA THR A 6 -4.21 -23.05 11.01
C THR A 6 -3.74 -22.76 9.58
N LYS A 7 -4.70 -22.73 8.64
CA LYS A 7 -4.40 -22.30 7.27
C LYS A 7 -3.86 -20.87 7.34
N PRO A 8 -2.72 -20.54 6.68
CA PRO A 8 -2.20 -19.17 6.67
C PRO A 8 -3.27 -18.19 6.17
N ASP A 9 -3.37 -17.04 6.84
CA ASP A 9 -4.22 -15.94 6.35
C ASP A 9 -3.61 -15.40 5.04
N PRO A 10 -4.30 -15.43 3.91
CA PRO A 10 -3.77 -14.91 2.65
C PRO A 10 -3.48 -13.41 2.68
N LEU A 11 -4.03 -12.68 3.66
CA LEU A 11 -3.84 -11.24 3.85
C LEU A 11 -2.92 -10.90 5.03
N GLU A 12 -2.21 -11.88 5.59
CA GLU A 12 -1.35 -11.69 6.77
C GLU A 12 -0.32 -10.55 6.60
N PHE A 13 0.27 -10.43 5.41
CA PHE A 13 1.27 -9.40 5.10
C PHE A 13 0.72 -8.23 4.28
N ALA A 14 -0.60 -8.13 4.15
CA ALA A 14 -1.23 -6.99 3.50
C ALA A 14 -1.11 -5.75 4.38
N ILE A 15 -0.63 -4.65 3.76
CA ILE A 15 -0.49 -3.36 4.42
C ILE A 15 -1.89 -2.78 4.63
N ARG A 16 -2.16 -2.29 5.84
CA ARG A 16 -3.44 -1.70 6.23
C ARG A 16 -3.32 -0.18 6.43
N GLY A 17 -4.46 0.52 6.40
CA GLY A 17 -4.48 1.96 6.55
C GLY A 17 -3.98 2.72 5.31
N ILE A 18 -3.96 2.06 4.15
CA ILE A 18 -3.63 2.66 2.86
C ILE A 18 -4.68 3.70 2.49
N THR A 19 -4.22 4.80 1.90
CA THR A 19 -5.08 5.78 1.24
C THR A 19 -4.68 5.96 -0.21
N GLY A 20 -5.61 6.45 -1.04
CA GLY A 20 -5.34 6.65 -2.45
C GLY A 20 -5.99 7.92 -3.00
N GLU A 21 -5.43 8.40 -4.08
CA GLU A 21 -5.98 9.49 -4.89
C GLU A 21 -5.85 9.18 -6.36
N THR A 22 -6.69 9.79 -7.19
CA THR A 22 -6.65 9.66 -8.64
C THR A 22 -6.59 11.03 -9.29
N THR A 23 -5.93 11.12 -10.44
CA THR A 23 -5.87 12.36 -11.25
C THR A 23 -7.18 12.64 -11.99
N CYS A 24 -8.16 11.74 -11.90
CA CYS A 24 -9.49 11.89 -12.49
C CYS A 24 -10.57 11.83 -11.39
N PRO A 25 -11.76 12.42 -11.62
CA PRO A 25 -12.85 12.38 -10.64
C PRO A 25 -13.35 10.96 -10.39
N ASN A 26 -13.79 10.69 -9.16
CA ASN A 26 -14.47 9.47 -8.79
C ASN A 26 -15.98 9.58 -9.01
N GLN A 27 -16.65 8.45 -9.22
CA GLN A 27 -18.09 8.34 -9.16
C GLN A 27 -18.57 8.47 -7.71
N GLY A 28 -19.60 9.27 -7.47
CA GLY A 28 -20.15 9.44 -6.14
C GLY A 28 -20.62 8.10 -5.55
N GLY A 29 -20.20 7.81 -4.32
CA GLY A 29 -20.42 6.54 -3.61
C GLY A 29 -19.47 5.41 -4.03
N GLN A 30 -18.57 5.66 -4.98
CA GLN A 30 -17.55 4.73 -5.46
C GLN A 30 -16.16 5.39 -5.44
N GLU A 31 -15.84 6.05 -4.36
CA GLU A 31 -14.58 6.77 -4.14
C GLU A 31 -13.38 5.81 -4.11
N VAL A 32 -12.20 6.33 -4.41
CA VAL A 32 -10.95 5.55 -4.47
C VAL A 32 -10.62 4.82 -3.16
N SER A 33 -11.12 5.29 -2.03
CA SER A 33 -11.00 4.62 -0.73
C SER A 33 -11.60 3.21 -0.70
N LYS A 34 -12.52 2.89 -1.63
CA LYS A 34 -13.09 1.55 -1.79
C LYS A 34 -12.07 0.50 -2.22
N LEU A 35 -10.95 0.91 -2.82
CA LEU A 35 -9.84 -0.01 -3.16
C LEU A 35 -9.03 -0.48 -1.95
N PHE A 36 -9.23 0.11 -0.76
CA PHE A 36 -8.34 -0.10 0.38
C PHE A 36 -9.09 -0.39 1.67
N ASN A 37 -10.39 -0.70 1.59
CA ASN A 37 -11.23 -0.89 2.78
C ASN A 37 -11.37 -2.36 3.20
N PHE A 38 -10.78 -3.30 2.46
CA PHE A 38 -10.86 -4.74 2.69
C PHE A 38 -12.30 -5.29 2.60
N ASP A 39 -13.16 -4.62 1.81
CA ASP A 39 -14.53 -5.06 1.50
C ASP A 39 -14.67 -5.32 -0.01
N GLU A 40 -14.47 -6.57 -0.43
CA GLU A 40 -14.61 -6.97 -1.83
C GLU A 40 -16.05 -6.88 -2.36
N GLY A 41 -17.03 -6.56 -1.51
CA GLY A 41 -18.43 -6.42 -1.87
C GLY A 41 -18.77 -5.07 -2.50
N ASP A 42 -17.89 -4.06 -2.35
CA ASP A 42 -18.04 -2.76 -2.99
C ASP A 42 -16.96 -2.51 -4.06
N ALA A 43 -16.93 -1.34 -4.67
CA ALA A 43 -15.95 -1.03 -5.70
C ALA A 43 -15.72 0.48 -5.86
N TRP A 44 -14.48 0.82 -6.19
CA TRP A 44 -14.11 2.11 -6.76
C TRP A 44 -14.49 2.18 -8.23
N HIS A 45 -14.90 3.36 -8.70
CA HIS A 45 -15.04 3.68 -10.12
C HIS A 45 -14.75 5.15 -10.39
N THR A 46 -14.11 5.45 -11.52
CA THR A 46 -14.01 6.83 -12.02
C THR A 46 -15.37 7.34 -12.47
N GLN A 47 -15.54 8.66 -12.55
CA GLN A 47 -16.81 9.28 -12.90
C GLN A 47 -17.38 8.74 -14.23
N TRP A 48 -18.66 8.36 -14.24
CA TRP A 48 -19.30 7.75 -15.44
C TRP A 48 -19.54 8.72 -16.59
N SER A 49 -19.62 10.03 -16.28
CA SER A 49 -19.93 11.07 -17.26
C SER A 49 -18.75 11.45 -18.16
N ALA A 50 -17.53 10.97 -17.87
CA ALA A 50 -16.33 11.29 -18.64
C ALA A 50 -15.35 10.13 -18.67
N GLN A 51 -14.70 9.89 -19.80
CA GLN A 51 -13.58 8.95 -19.89
C GLN A 51 -12.41 9.44 -19.06
N ALA A 52 -11.76 8.52 -18.37
CA ALA A 52 -10.68 8.82 -17.41
C ALA A 52 -9.29 8.56 -17.97
N VAL A 53 -9.14 7.57 -18.86
CA VAL A 53 -7.83 7.14 -19.38
C VAL A 53 -7.25 8.20 -20.34
N PRO A 54 -5.97 8.60 -20.21
CA PRO A 54 -5.00 8.13 -19.21
C PRO A 54 -5.20 8.81 -17.84
N PHE A 55 -4.86 8.09 -16.76
CA PHE A 55 -4.89 8.64 -15.40
C PHE A 55 -3.86 7.97 -14.51
N ASP A 56 -3.53 8.63 -13.40
CA ASP A 56 -2.72 8.05 -12.35
C ASP A 56 -3.59 7.67 -11.14
N LEU A 57 -3.37 6.48 -10.59
CA LEU A 57 -3.78 6.06 -9.27
C LEU A 57 -2.56 6.13 -8.37
N ILE A 58 -2.58 7.03 -7.39
CA ILE A 58 -1.49 7.22 -6.43
C ILE A 58 -1.93 6.65 -5.08
N VAL A 59 -1.07 5.82 -4.50
CA VAL A 59 -1.32 5.08 -3.27
C VAL A 59 -0.34 5.53 -2.20
N ASP A 60 -0.81 5.96 -1.04
CA ASP A 60 -0.01 6.20 0.15
C ASP A 60 -0.15 5.00 1.09
N LEU A 61 0.95 4.29 1.31
CA LEU A 61 1.00 3.13 2.20
C LEU A 61 0.99 3.52 3.69
N ASN A 62 0.92 4.84 3.96
CA ASN A 62 0.94 5.44 5.30
C ASN A 62 2.22 5.18 6.13
N SER A 63 3.11 4.35 5.63
CA SER A 63 4.42 4.05 6.20
C SER A 63 5.38 3.55 5.12
N VAL A 64 6.67 3.60 5.42
CA VAL A 64 7.72 3.02 4.58
C VAL A 64 7.70 1.50 4.75
N ASN A 65 7.65 0.77 3.63
CA ASN A 65 7.62 -0.69 3.61
C ASN A 65 8.56 -1.23 2.54
N GLN A 66 9.12 -2.41 2.77
CA GLN A 66 9.76 -3.20 1.72
C GLN A 66 8.68 -3.99 0.99
N LEU A 67 8.53 -3.76 -0.32
CA LEU A 67 7.40 -4.25 -1.09
C LEU A 67 7.67 -5.63 -1.67
N ASP A 68 6.70 -6.53 -1.53
CA ASP A 68 6.69 -7.84 -2.15
C ASP A 68 5.89 -7.82 -3.46
N ARG A 69 4.62 -7.49 -3.37
CA ARG A 69 3.69 -7.43 -4.50
C ARG A 69 2.48 -6.56 -4.18
N PHE A 70 1.69 -6.29 -5.20
CA PHE A 70 0.29 -5.95 -4.99
C PHE A 70 -0.64 -6.84 -5.80
N GLU A 71 -1.87 -6.97 -5.34
CA GLU A 71 -2.94 -7.69 -6.00
C GLU A 71 -4.11 -6.75 -6.27
N TYR A 72 -4.44 -6.58 -7.55
CA TYR A 72 -5.59 -5.82 -7.98
C TYR A 72 -6.75 -6.79 -8.28
N LEU A 73 -7.88 -6.54 -7.66
CA LEU A 73 -9.12 -7.28 -7.85
C LEU A 73 -10.04 -6.50 -8.82
N PRO A 74 -10.13 -6.91 -10.09
CA PRO A 74 -11.04 -6.29 -11.04
C PRO A 74 -12.51 -6.50 -10.65
N ARG A 75 -13.41 -5.84 -11.35
CA ARG A 75 -14.84 -6.18 -11.35
C ARG A 75 -15.04 -7.63 -11.79
N LEU A 76 -16.02 -8.32 -11.18
CA LEU A 76 -16.31 -9.73 -11.48
C LEU A 76 -16.74 -9.97 -12.93
N ASP A 77 -17.36 -8.96 -13.57
CA ASP A 77 -17.82 -8.99 -14.96
C ASP A 77 -16.72 -8.55 -15.97
N ALA A 78 -15.54 -8.19 -15.51
CA ALA A 78 -14.48 -7.56 -16.30
C ALA A 78 -14.99 -6.34 -17.12
N GLY A 79 -16.00 -5.64 -16.57
CA GLY A 79 -16.69 -4.54 -17.23
C GLY A 79 -15.91 -3.23 -17.22
N ASN A 80 -16.61 -2.14 -17.50
CA ASN A 80 -16.03 -0.80 -17.59
C ASN A 80 -15.16 -0.47 -16.39
N GLY A 81 -13.96 0.05 -16.69
CA GLY A 81 -12.99 0.45 -15.70
C GLY A 81 -11.97 -0.64 -15.31
N THR A 82 -12.15 -1.90 -15.74
CA THR A 82 -11.13 -2.93 -15.54
C THR A 82 -9.80 -2.48 -16.14
N LEU A 83 -8.76 -2.39 -15.32
CA LEU A 83 -7.44 -1.90 -15.73
C LEU A 83 -6.81 -2.84 -16.75
N GLY A 84 -6.28 -2.28 -17.82
CA GLY A 84 -5.68 -3.03 -18.94
C GLY A 84 -4.17 -2.87 -18.98
N LYS A 85 -3.67 -1.68 -19.31
CA LYS A 85 -2.24 -1.42 -19.46
C LYS A 85 -1.80 -0.22 -18.63
N GLY A 86 -0.57 -0.27 -18.16
CA GLY A 86 0.04 0.83 -17.46
C GLY A 86 1.45 0.54 -16.98
N THR A 87 2.01 1.52 -16.28
CA THR A 87 3.32 1.45 -15.67
C THR A 87 3.18 1.65 -14.16
N VAL A 88 3.92 0.86 -13.41
CA VAL A 88 3.99 0.95 -11.94
C VAL A 88 5.25 1.68 -11.54
N TYR A 89 5.10 2.63 -10.64
CA TYR A 89 6.19 3.37 -10.03
C TYR A 89 6.12 3.28 -8.51
N TYR A 90 7.25 3.45 -7.85
CA TYR A 90 7.36 3.59 -6.40
C TYR A 90 8.14 4.84 -6.02
N SER A 91 7.92 5.35 -4.81
CA SER A 91 8.59 6.55 -4.30
C SER A 91 8.63 6.56 -2.77
N MET A 92 9.62 7.27 -2.22
CA MET A 92 9.70 7.57 -0.79
C MET A 92 9.01 8.88 -0.42
N ASP A 93 8.90 9.83 -1.36
CA ASP A 93 8.55 11.23 -1.10
C ASP A 93 7.42 11.78 -2.00
N LYS A 94 6.81 10.93 -2.83
CA LYS A 94 5.75 11.29 -3.79
C LYS A 94 6.19 12.26 -4.90
N SER A 95 7.49 12.55 -4.99
CA SER A 95 8.08 13.50 -5.95
C SER A 95 9.08 12.81 -6.88
N ASN A 96 9.97 12.00 -6.31
CA ASN A 96 10.96 11.22 -7.05
C ASN A 96 10.42 9.81 -7.29
N TRP A 97 10.03 9.53 -8.53
CA TRP A 97 9.41 8.27 -8.92
C TRP A 97 10.40 7.36 -9.64
N HIS A 98 10.46 6.10 -9.23
CA HIS A 98 11.24 5.03 -9.85
C HIS A 98 10.30 4.04 -10.51
N GLU A 99 10.57 3.69 -11.76
CA GLU A 99 9.78 2.68 -12.47
C GLU A 99 10.06 1.28 -11.90
N ALA A 100 8.99 0.56 -11.57
CA ALA A 100 9.06 -0.83 -11.13
C ALA A 100 8.78 -1.81 -12.27
N GLY A 101 8.07 -1.38 -13.30
CA GLY A 101 7.71 -2.19 -14.46
C GLY A 101 6.35 -1.84 -15.04
N THR A 102 5.89 -2.64 -15.99
CA THR A 102 4.63 -2.44 -16.71
C THR A 102 3.69 -3.62 -16.50
N PHE A 103 2.40 -3.37 -16.75
CA PHE A 103 1.37 -4.41 -16.77
C PHE A 103 0.53 -4.38 -18.04
N ASP A 104 0.05 -5.55 -18.46
CA ASP A 104 -0.92 -5.74 -19.55
C ASP A 104 -1.90 -6.84 -19.12
N TRP A 105 -3.04 -6.44 -18.58
CA TRP A 105 -4.01 -7.32 -17.95
C TRP A 105 -5.31 -7.45 -18.75
N LYS A 106 -5.98 -8.59 -18.60
CA LYS A 106 -7.29 -8.86 -19.19
C LYS A 106 -8.13 -9.73 -18.25
N GLY A 107 -9.42 -9.63 -18.37
CA GLY A 107 -10.38 -10.47 -17.64
C GLY A 107 -10.53 -10.10 -16.17
N SER A 108 -11.33 -10.89 -15.46
CA SER A 108 -11.76 -10.64 -14.08
C SER A 108 -10.93 -11.34 -12.99
N ASP A 109 -9.95 -12.15 -13.39
CA ASP A 109 -9.06 -12.80 -12.43
C ASP A 109 -8.24 -11.79 -11.65
N VAL A 110 -7.86 -12.12 -10.43
CA VAL A 110 -6.93 -11.32 -9.62
C VAL A 110 -5.64 -11.08 -10.41
N LYS A 111 -5.18 -9.84 -10.42
CA LYS A 111 -3.95 -9.42 -11.10
C LYS A 111 -2.86 -9.18 -10.08
N THR A 112 -1.76 -9.90 -10.22
CA THR A 112 -0.59 -9.75 -9.35
C THR A 112 0.52 -9.01 -10.08
N PHE A 113 1.06 -7.98 -9.43
CA PHE A 113 2.30 -7.32 -9.82
C PHE A 113 3.35 -7.57 -8.73
N ALA A 114 4.41 -8.30 -9.06
CA ALA A 114 5.49 -8.60 -8.13
C ALA A 114 6.63 -7.57 -8.24
N PHE A 115 7.14 -7.11 -7.11
CA PHE A 115 8.32 -6.27 -7.03
C PHE A 115 9.56 -7.14 -6.88
N THR A 116 10.20 -7.52 -7.98
CA THR A 116 11.33 -8.46 -8.00
C THR A 116 12.54 -8.01 -7.17
N GLU A 117 12.76 -6.68 -7.09
CA GLU A 117 13.87 -6.09 -6.31
C GLU A 117 13.47 -5.72 -4.88
N HIS A 118 12.22 -6.00 -4.49
CA HIS A 118 11.66 -5.65 -3.17
C HIS A 118 12.01 -4.22 -2.72
N PRO A 119 11.66 -3.18 -3.51
CA PRO A 119 12.04 -1.82 -3.19
C PRO A 119 11.41 -1.35 -1.87
N THR A 120 12.12 -0.45 -1.20
CA THR A 120 11.58 0.25 -0.03
C THR A 120 10.86 1.51 -0.50
N ALA A 121 9.58 1.65 -0.15
CA ALA A 121 8.75 2.77 -0.57
C ALA A 121 7.64 3.10 0.41
N ARG A 122 7.17 4.34 0.37
CA ARG A 122 5.94 4.78 1.00
C ARG A 122 4.80 4.96 0.00
N TYR A 123 5.12 5.30 -1.26
CA TYR A 123 4.12 5.59 -2.27
C TYR A 123 4.25 4.67 -3.47
N LEU A 124 3.09 4.28 -4.03
CA LEU A 124 2.99 3.64 -5.33
C LEU A 124 2.22 4.55 -6.28
N LYS A 125 2.49 4.42 -7.58
CA LYS A 125 1.70 5.06 -8.63
C LYS A 125 1.51 4.08 -9.78
N LEU A 126 0.25 3.88 -10.15
CA LEU A 126 -0.14 3.15 -11.34
C LEU A 126 -0.57 4.19 -12.40
N SER A 127 0.29 4.41 -13.41
CA SER A 127 -0.03 5.24 -14.58
C SER A 127 -0.77 4.39 -15.59
N VAL A 128 -2.09 4.51 -15.61
CA VAL A 128 -2.99 3.68 -16.42
C VAL A 128 -3.14 4.30 -17.80
N THR A 129 -2.76 3.55 -18.84
CA THR A 129 -2.82 3.99 -20.24
C THR A 129 -3.90 3.27 -21.06
N SER A 130 -4.48 2.18 -20.51
CA SER A 130 -5.60 1.46 -21.12
C SER A 130 -6.47 0.81 -20.04
N ALA A 131 -7.78 0.89 -20.19
CA ALA A 131 -8.77 0.22 -19.35
C ALA A 131 -10.07 0.02 -20.15
N VAL A 132 -10.89 -0.93 -19.72
CA VAL A 132 -12.17 -1.23 -20.40
C VAL A 132 -13.07 0.01 -20.38
N GLY A 133 -13.56 0.41 -21.54
CA GLY A 133 -14.41 1.58 -21.73
C GLY A 133 -13.71 2.92 -21.44
N ASN A 134 -12.38 2.94 -21.26
CA ASN A 134 -11.58 4.11 -20.88
C ASN A 134 -11.94 4.69 -19.50
N TYR A 135 -12.41 3.86 -18.58
CA TYR A 135 -12.66 4.20 -17.18
C TYR A 135 -11.62 3.52 -16.25
N GLY A 136 -11.67 3.83 -14.97
CA GLY A 136 -10.95 3.11 -13.93
C GLY A 136 -11.95 2.52 -12.94
N SER A 137 -11.75 1.28 -12.50
CA SER A 137 -12.51 0.64 -11.43
C SER A 137 -11.74 -0.51 -10.79
N GLY A 138 -12.16 -0.96 -9.64
CA GLY A 138 -11.63 -2.13 -8.96
C GLY A 138 -12.40 -2.39 -7.68
N ARG A 139 -12.45 -3.65 -7.26
CA ARG A 139 -13.04 -4.03 -5.97
C ARG A 139 -12.05 -3.80 -4.84
N GLU A 140 -10.78 -4.20 -5.04
CA GLU A 140 -9.72 -4.06 -4.04
C GLU A 140 -8.34 -3.93 -4.71
N LEU A 141 -7.41 -3.32 -3.98
CA LEU A 141 -6.00 -3.32 -4.28
C LEU A 141 -5.23 -3.59 -2.98
N TYR A 142 -4.83 -4.84 -2.80
CA TYR A 142 -4.01 -5.26 -1.67
C TYR A 142 -2.55 -5.05 -1.97
N VAL A 143 -1.82 -4.36 -1.11
CA VAL A 143 -0.36 -4.22 -1.20
C VAL A 143 0.27 -5.03 -0.08
N PHE A 144 1.25 -5.87 -0.43
CA PHE A 144 1.90 -6.76 0.51
C PHE A 144 3.35 -6.34 0.74
N LYS A 145 3.75 -6.32 2.00
CA LYS A 145 5.15 -6.18 2.40
C LYS A 145 5.86 -7.53 2.37
N VAL A 146 7.18 -7.49 2.23
CA VAL A 146 8.02 -8.70 2.36
C VAL A 146 7.85 -9.28 3.77
N PRO A 147 7.56 -10.58 3.92
CA PRO A 147 7.46 -11.21 5.23
C PRO A 147 8.73 -11.01 6.06
N GLY A 148 8.56 -10.60 7.31
CA GLY A 148 9.68 -10.31 8.22
C GLY A 148 10.39 -8.96 7.98
N SER A 149 10.00 -8.21 6.96
CA SER A 149 10.41 -6.82 6.80
C SER A 149 9.53 -5.95 7.69
N GLU A 150 9.79 -5.93 8.98
CA GLU A 150 9.20 -4.92 9.86
C GLU A 150 9.67 -3.55 9.37
N SER A 151 8.78 -2.56 9.37
CA SER A 151 9.20 -1.16 9.13
C SER A 151 10.09 -0.75 10.30
N TYR A 152 11.39 -0.97 10.18
CA TYR A 152 12.31 -0.41 11.13
C TYR A 152 12.36 1.10 10.90
N ILE A 153 11.70 1.84 11.78
CA ILE A 153 11.88 3.29 11.87
C ILE A 153 12.98 3.49 12.92
N PRO A 154 14.17 3.98 12.55
CA PRO A 154 15.21 4.25 13.53
C PRO A 154 14.68 5.17 14.62
N GLY A 155 14.71 4.72 15.88
CA GLY A 155 14.20 5.46 17.01
C GLY A 155 12.77 5.09 17.46
N ASP A 156 12.00 4.37 16.67
CA ASP A 156 10.69 3.83 17.05
C ASP A 156 10.88 2.54 17.88
N ILE A 157 11.04 2.71 19.17
CA ILE A 157 11.38 1.63 20.10
C ILE A 157 10.15 0.86 20.57
N ASN A 158 9.02 1.57 20.69
CA ASN A 158 7.75 0.98 21.09
C ASN A 158 6.98 0.36 19.89
N GLN A 159 7.48 0.56 18.66
CA GLN A 159 6.92 0.05 17.39
C GLN A 159 5.49 0.55 17.10
N ASP A 160 5.18 1.77 17.53
CA ASP A 160 3.89 2.43 17.23
C ASP A 160 3.91 3.23 15.91
N LYS A 161 5.07 3.24 15.22
CA LYS A 161 5.35 3.91 13.94
C LYS A 161 5.50 5.43 14.03
N LEU A 162 5.65 5.95 15.22
CA LEU A 162 6.04 7.33 15.47
C LEU A 162 7.40 7.33 16.17
N VAL A 163 8.19 8.36 15.97
CA VAL A 163 9.40 8.60 16.77
C VAL A 163 9.10 9.79 17.67
N ASP A 164 8.78 9.51 18.91
CA ASP A 164 8.38 10.53 19.87
C ASP A 164 8.87 10.24 21.32
N GLU A 165 8.36 10.98 22.27
CA GLU A 165 8.76 10.84 23.69
C GLU A 165 8.33 9.50 24.32
N ASN A 166 7.41 8.75 23.69
CA ASN A 166 7.01 7.43 24.14
C ASN A 166 8.09 6.38 23.85
N ASP A 167 8.84 6.54 22.74
CA ASP A 167 9.99 5.70 22.42
C ASP A 167 11.07 5.86 23.45
N LEU A 168 11.35 7.10 23.82
CA LEU A 168 12.30 7.42 24.86
C LEU A 168 11.89 6.77 26.20
N THR A 169 10.62 6.84 26.54
CA THR A 169 10.04 6.21 27.73
C THR A 169 10.23 4.69 27.68
N SER A 170 9.95 4.08 26.52
CA SER A 170 10.12 2.64 26.30
C SER A 170 11.58 2.22 26.43
N TYR A 171 12.51 2.99 25.85
CA TYR A 171 13.95 2.77 25.99
C TYR A 171 14.41 2.85 27.46
N MET A 172 13.98 3.88 28.17
CA MET A 172 14.30 4.05 29.59
C MET A 172 13.78 2.89 30.45
N ASN A 173 12.56 2.43 30.18
CA ASN A 173 11.97 1.27 30.88
C ASN A 173 12.74 -0.01 30.58
N TYR A 174 13.18 -0.21 29.32
CA TYR A 174 13.95 -1.39 28.92
C TYR A 174 15.35 -1.39 29.50
N THR A 175 16.05 -0.26 29.48
CA THR A 175 17.45 -0.14 29.92
C THR A 175 17.59 0.20 31.40
N GLY A 176 16.52 0.62 32.07
CA GLY A 176 16.56 1.12 33.44
C GLY A 176 17.19 2.52 33.59
N LEU A 177 17.60 3.15 32.49
CA LEU A 177 18.16 4.51 32.50
C LEU A 177 17.07 5.55 32.84
N ARG A 178 17.50 6.67 33.41
CA ARG A 178 16.65 7.81 33.75
C ARG A 178 17.22 9.06 33.09
N ARG A 179 16.35 10.01 32.77
CA ARG A 179 16.76 11.33 32.28
C ARG A 179 17.70 11.98 33.32
N GLY A 180 18.90 12.37 32.90
CA GLY A 180 19.95 12.91 33.76
C GLY A 180 21.02 11.89 34.20
N ASP A 181 20.87 10.60 33.85
CA ASP A 181 21.95 9.65 33.98
C ASP A 181 23.05 9.97 32.96
N SER A 182 24.32 9.85 33.35
CA SER A 182 25.46 10.21 32.49
C SER A 182 25.49 9.38 31.18
N ASP A 183 25.03 8.14 31.24
CA ASP A 183 24.99 7.25 30.09
C ASP A 183 23.84 7.60 29.14
N PHE A 184 22.77 8.23 29.65
CA PHE A 184 21.64 8.69 28.85
C PHE A 184 21.99 9.93 28.00
N GLU A 185 22.69 10.89 28.59
CA GLU A 185 23.08 12.13 27.88
C GLU A 185 24.06 11.90 26.71
N GLY A 186 24.76 10.73 26.70
CA GLY A 186 25.64 10.33 25.61
C GLY A 186 24.94 9.82 24.36
N TYR A 187 23.63 9.53 24.42
CA TYR A 187 22.85 8.96 23.30
C TYR A 187 22.00 9.98 22.54
N ILE A 188 21.90 11.21 23.00
CA ILE A 188 21.10 12.26 22.39
C ILE A 188 21.93 13.42 21.80
N SER A 189 23.20 13.20 21.58
CA SER A 189 24.11 14.19 20.94
C SER A 189 24.33 13.93 19.47
#